data_44ab0ce57c4c483b4a460fb5a6d8d5cb
#
_entry.id   44ab0ce57c4c483b4a460fb5a6d8d5cb
#
_cell.length_a   1.000
_cell.length_b   1.000
_cell.length_c   1.000
_cell.angle_alpha   90.00
_cell.angle_beta   90.00
_cell.angle_gamma   90.00
#
_symmetry.space_group_name_H-M   'P 1'
#
loop_
_entity.id
_entity.type
_entity.pdbx_description
1 polymer ?
#
loop_
_entity_poly.entity_id
_entity_poly.type
_entity_poly.pdbx_seq_one_letter_code
_entity_poly.pdbx_strand_id
1 'polypeptide(L)'
;AKIYCSFSSNPGNNGCEFFNNKFQDQNINAIYKSFYSDNLKNSIEAVKILDIKGFAISMPFKIEVLNYVDELSKEVKYIGAANTIINDNGYLKAYNTDWVGAYNYLNMFKNNLSSSPLKILGNGGFSKAVQYACNLLEIKYQIIKRNQWNLVPQLKGIIFNCTPVDFFFF
;
A
#
# COMPACT_ATOMS: atom_id res chain seq x y z
N ALA A 1 -9.08 -15.64 20.43
CA ALA A 1 -9.23 -14.92 19.14
C ALA A 1 -7.86 -14.77 18.47
N LYS A 2 -7.79 -14.88 17.14
CA LYS A 2 -6.59 -14.50 16.39
C LYS A 2 -6.48 -12.97 16.37
N ILE A 3 -5.27 -12.44 16.42
CA ILE A 3 -5.03 -10.99 16.38
C ILE A 3 -4.44 -10.63 15.01
N TYR A 4 -5.03 -9.60 14.41
CA TYR A 4 -4.54 -8.91 13.22
C TYR A 4 -4.44 -7.41 13.49
N CYS A 5 -3.56 -6.71 12.78
CA CYS A 5 -3.41 -5.28 13.01
C CYS A 5 -2.94 -4.53 11.76
N SER A 6 -2.75 -3.22 11.93
CA SER A 6 -1.98 -2.40 11.00
C SER A 6 -1.08 -1.43 11.74
N PHE A 7 0.00 -1.03 11.08
CA PHE A 7 0.94 -0.02 11.57
C PHE A 7 1.06 1.14 10.59
N SER A 8 1.00 2.36 11.11
CA SER A 8 1.24 3.60 10.37
C SER A 8 1.60 4.74 11.31
N SER A 9 2.14 5.82 10.78
CA SER A 9 2.36 7.07 11.53
C SER A 9 1.07 7.88 11.73
N ASN A 10 -0.03 7.52 11.07
CA ASN A 10 -1.34 8.15 11.22
C ASN A 10 -2.44 7.10 11.02
N PRO A 11 -2.74 6.29 12.06
CA PRO A 11 -3.72 5.20 11.95
C PRO A 11 -5.14 5.75 11.88
N GLY A 12 -5.89 5.30 10.86
CA GLY A 12 -7.33 5.52 10.76
C GLY A 12 -8.12 4.35 11.36
N ASN A 13 -9.44 4.48 11.40
CA ASN A 13 -10.35 3.46 11.94
C ASN A 13 -11.03 2.58 10.87
N ASN A 14 -11.00 2.99 9.60
CA ASN A 14 -11.73 2.29 8.52
C ASN A 14 -11.35 0.81 8.40
N GLY A 15 -10.05 0.49 8.58
CA GLY A 15 -9.59 -0.91 8.58
C GLY A 15 -10.15 -1.71 9.75
N CYS A 16 -10.23 -1.10 10.94
CA CYS A 16 -10.81 -1.75 12.12
C CYS A 16 -12.28 -2.09 11.89
N GLU A 17 -13.07 -1.14 11.43
CA GLU A 17 -14.49 -1.34 11.12
C GLU A 17 -14.69 -2.40 10.07
N PHE A 18 -13.98 -2.31 8.95
CA PHE A 18 -14.10 -3.25 7.85
C PHE A 18 -13.78 -4.70 8.27
N PHE A 19 -12.61 -4.92 8.88
CA PHE A 19 -12.19 -6.29 9.20
C PHE A 19 -12.98 -6.87 10.37
N ASN A 20 -13.26 -6.11 11.43
CA ASN A 20 -14.00 -6.61 12.57
C ASN A 20 -15.46 -6.97 12.19
N ASN A 21 -16.12 -6.15 11.36
CA ASN A 21 -17.44 -6.49 10.83
C ASN A 21 -17.37 -7.77 9.97
N LYS A 22 -16.36 -7.91 9.11
CA LYS A 22 -16.18 -9.13 8.30
C LYS A 22 -15.91 -10.36 9.15
N PHE A 23 -15.12 -10.25 10.21
CA PHE A 23 -14.88 -11.36 11.13
C PHE A 23 -16.18 -11.78 11.83
N GLN A 24 -16.99 -10.80 12.24
CA GLN A 24 -18.28 -11.07 12.86
C GLN A 24 -19.27 -11.74 11.88
N ASP A 25 -19.42 -11.16 10.67
CA ASP A 25 -20.32 -11.69 9.63
C ASP A 25 -20.00 -13.14 9.24
N GLN A 26 -18.70 -13.49 9.28
CA GLN A 26 -18.21 -14.80 8.89
C GLN A 26 -17.98 -15.75 10.07
N ASN A 27 -18.36 -15.37 11.29
CA ASN A 27 -18.11 -16.09 12.53
C ASN A 27 -16.63 -16.48 12.73
N ILE A 28 -15.70 -15.60 12.30
CA ILE A 28 -14.27 -15.78 12.48
C ILE A 28 -13.88 -15.24 13.86
N ASN A 29 -13.35 -16.11 14.73
CA ASN A 29 -12.84 -15.70 16.04
C ASN A 29 -11.51 -14.95 15.90
N ALA A 30 -11.59 -13.66 15.53
CA ALA A 30 -10.47 -12.78 15.32
C ALA A 30 -10.81 -11.33 15.65
N ILE A 31 -9.78 -10.52 15.89
CA ILE A 31 -9.87 -9.07 16.06
C ILE A 31 -8.84 -8.37 15.17
N TYR A 32 -9.17 -7.16 14.75
CA TYR A 32 -8.27 -6.27 14.03
C TYR A 32 -8.15 -4.92 14.72
N LYS A 33 -6.92 -4.41 14.88
CA LYS A 33 -6.66 -3.11 15.49
C LYS A 33 -5.60 -2.34 14.71
N SER A 34 -5.85 -1.06 14.44
CA SER A 34 -4.86 -0.13 13.88
C SER A 34 -4.01 0.47 15.01
N PHE A 35 -2.70 0.46 14.85
CA PHE A 35 -1.74 1.00 15.81
C PHE A 35 -0.92 2.14 15.19
N TYR A 36 -0.68 3.16 15.98
CA TYR A 36 0.36 4.13 15.70
C TYR A 36 1.74 3.47 15.85
N SER A 37 2.64 3.80 14.96
CA SER A 37 4.04 3.43 15.06
C SER A 37 4.91 4.59 14.55
N ASP A 38 5.97 4.86 15.28
CA ASP A 38 7.09 5.71 14.88
C ASP A 38 8.38 4.90 14.70
N ASN A 39 8.36 3.64 15.16
CA ASN A 39 9.48 2.70 15.06
C ASN A 39 9.00 1.33 14.58
N LEU A 40 9.16 1.08 13.28
CA LEU A 40 8.69 -0.15 12.66
C LEU A 40 9.37 -1.40 13.23
N LYS A 41 10.65 -1.34 13.54
CA LYS A 41 11.39 -2.46 14.11
C LYS A 41 10.76 -2.96 15.40
N ASN A 42 10.49 -2.05 16.34
CA ASN A 42 9.84 -2.38 17.61
C ASN A 42 8.44 -2.96 17.40
N SER A 43 7.69 -2.41 16.43
CA SER A 43 6.37 -2.93 16.08
C SER A 43 6.41 -4.36 15.55
N ILE A 44 7.42 -4.70 14.76
CA ILE A 44 7.60 -6.07 14.23
C ILE A 44 8.04 -7.03 15.35
N GLU A 45 8.86 -6.60 16.27
CA GLU A 45 9.20 -7.40 17.46
C GLU A 45 7.95 -7.69 18.31
N ALA A 46 7.10 -6.69 18.52
CA ALA A 46 5.82 -6.86 19.20
C ALA A 46 4.88 -7.85 18.47
N VAL A 47 4.85 -7.83 17.13
CA VAL A 47 4.09 -8.82 16.34
C VAL A 47 4.50 -10.24 16.66
N LYS A 48 5.79 -10.51 16.77
CA LYS A 48 6.33 -11.84 17.08
C LYS A 48 6.03 -12.24 18.54
N ILE A 49 6.20 -11.33 19.49
CA ILE A 49 5.98 -11.57 20.92
C ILE A 49 4.48 -11.83 21.22
N LEU A 50 3.60 -11.06 20.59
CA LEU A 50 2.14 -11.12 20.80
C LEU A 50 1.44 -12.13 19.90
N ASP A 51 2.17 -12.90 19.10
CA ASP A 51 1.65 -13.87 18.12
C ASP A 51 0.57 -13.26 17.20
N ILE A 52 0.77 -12.02 16.76
CA ILE A 52 -0.12 -11.37 15.77
C ILE A 52 0.03 -12.09 14.44
N LYS A 53 -1.07 -12.66 13.93
CA LYS A 53 -1.05 -13.59 12.78
C LYS A 53 -0.85 -12.92 11.43
N GLY A 54 -1.07 -11.63 11.35
CA GLY A 54 -0.83 -10.86 10.14
C GLY A 54 -1.09 -9.38 10.38
N PHE A 55 -0.44 -8.56 9.58
CA PHE A 55 -0.58 -7.12 9.73
C PHE A 55 -0.47 -6.37 8.41
N ALA A 56 -1.23 -5.29 8.32
CA ALA A 56 -1.11 -4.34 7.22
C ALA A 56 -0.06 -3.28 7.55
N ILE A 57 0.61 -2.81 6.52
CA ILE A 57 1.57 -1.71 6.59
C ILE A 57 1.07 -0.54 5.76
N SER A 58 1.00 0.63 6.38
CA SER A 58 0.69 1.87 5.70
C SER A 58 1.89 2.84 5.70
N MET A 59 1.65 4.06 5.31
CA MET A 59 2.68 5.09 5.23
C MET A 59 3.25 5.42 6.62
N PRO A 60 4.58 5.61 6.74
CA PRO A 60 5.59 5.65 5.67
C PRO A 60 6.28 4.30 5.38
N PHE A 61 5.88 3.20 6.01
CA PHE A 61 6.66 1.99 6.25
C PHE A 61 6.64 0.94 5.12
N LYS A 62 5.87 1.14 4.04
CA LYS A 62 5.68 0.12 2.98
C LYS A 62 6.97 -0.33 2.28
N ILE A 63 7.99 0.53 2.24
CA ILE A 63 9.31 0.20 1.68
C ILE A 63 10.22 -0.33 2.79
N GLU A 64 10.23 0.33 3.94
CA GLU A 64 11.09 -0.02 5.08
C GLU A 64 10.85 -1.44 5.59
N VAL A 65 9.58 -1.90 5.60
CA VAL A 65 9.20 -3.22 6.10
C VAL A 65 9.94 -4.37 5.42
N LEU A 66 10.41 -4.18 4.20
CA LEU A 66 11.16 -5.20 3.45
C LEU A 66 12.46 -5.62 4.13
N ASN A 67 13.02 -4.76 5.01
CA ASN A 67 14.23 -5.06 5.77
C ASN A 67 13.99 -5.98 6.98
N TYR A 68 12.74 -6.25 7.31
CA TYR A 68 12.34 -6.95 8.54
C TYR A 68 11.53 -8.22 8.30
N VAL A 69 11.38 -8.64 7.04
CA VAL A 69 10.62 -9.84 6.67
C VAL A 69 11.56 -10.91 6.11
N ASP A 70 11.14 -12.16 6.25
CA ASP A 70 11.95 -13.32 5.88
C ASP A 70 11.77 -13.69 4.40
N GLU A 71 10.57 -13.45 3.84
CA GLU A 71 10.26 -13.77 2.46
C GLU A 71 9.48 -12.65 1.76
N LEU A 72 9.82 -12.38 0.51
CA LEU A 72 9.11 -11.47 -0.38
C LEU A 72 8.37 -12.25 -1.45
N SER A 73 7.07 -11.98 -1.64
CA SER A 73 6.35 -12.51 -2.79
C SER A 73 6.97 -12.04 -4.10
N LYS A 74 6.62 -12.71 -5.21
CA LYS A 74 7.12 -12.34 -6.54
C LYS A 74 6.83 -10.86 -6.87
N GLU A 75 5.61 -10.43 -6.60
CA GLU A 75 5.17 -9.05 -6.87
C GLU A 75 5.92 -8.05 -6.01
N VAL A 76 6.12 -8.34 -4.71
CA VAL A 76 6.87 -7.46 -3.81
C VAL A 76 8.31 -7.26 -4.28
N LYS A 77 8.95 -8.30 -4.81
CA LYS A 77 10.32 -8.20 -5.38
C LYS A 77 10.38 -7.21 -6.54
N TYR A 78 9.34 -7.16 -7.39
CA TYR A 78 9.28 -6.21 -8.51
C TYR A 78 8.85 -4.82 -8.06
N ILE A 79 7.86 -4.73 -7.17
CA ILE A 79 7.30 -3.46 -6.69
C ILE A 79 8.29 -2.72 -5.78
N GLY A 80 9.04 -3.46 -4.96
CA GLY A 80 9.92 -2.87 -3.95
C GLY A 80 9.16 -2.18 -2.80
N ALA A 81 7.95 -2.67 -2.50
CA ALA A 81 7.13 -2.24 -1.36
C ALA A 81 6.12 -3.32 -1.00
N ALA A 82 5.75 -3.42 0.28
CA ALA A 82 4.71 -4.30 0.78
C ALA A 82 3.66 -3.54 1.59
N ASN A 83 2.43 -4.04 1.60
CA ASN A 83 1.35 -3.51 2.42
C ASN A 83 0.70 -4.56 3.31
N THR A 84 1.03 -5.84 3.14
CA THR A 84 0.42 -6.96 3.85
C THR A 84 1.50 -7.96 4.23
N ILE A 85 1.57 -8.31 5.52
CA ILE A 85 2.53 -9.27 6.05
C ILE A 85 1.77 -10.40 6.75
N ILE A 86 2.11 -11.63 6.44
CA ILE A 86 1.64 -12.82 7.15
C ILE A 86 2.72 -13.25 8.11
N ASN A 87 2.33 -13.55 9.36
CA ASN A 87 3.19 -14.13 10.36
C ASN A 87 2.83 -15.60 10.55
N ASP A 88 3.70 -16.49 10.12
CA ASP A 88 3.62 -17.91 10.37
C ASP A 88 4.67 -18.31 11.43
N ASN A 89 4.25 -18.28 12.70
CA ASN A 89 5.10 -18.65 13.84
C ASN A 89 6.46 -17.92 13.89
N GLY A 90 6.46 -16.64 13.62
CA GLY A 90 7.64 -15.79 13.59
C GLY A 90 8.29 -15.63 12.21
N TYR A 91 7.94 -16.48 11.22
CA TYR A 91 8.37 -16.33 9.83
C TYR A 91 7.45 -15.33 9.12
N LEU A 92 8.01 -14.23 8.66
CA LEU A 92 7.25 -13.10 8.09
C LEU A 92 7.34 -13.13 6.57
N LYS A 93 6.20 -13.25 5.91
CA LYS A 93 6.10 -13.21 4.44
C LYS A 93 5.34 -11.97 3.97
N ALA A 94 5.98 -11.20 3.09
CA ALA A 94 5.48 -9.94 2.58
C ALA A 94 4.74 -10.07 1.25
N TYR A 95 3.59 -9.41 1.18
CA TYR A 95 2.74 -9.29 0.00
C TYR A 95 2.44 -7.82 -0.29
N ASN A 96 2.01 -7.55 -1.52
CA ASN A 96 1.47 -6.27 -1.90
C ASN A 96 0.13 -6.48 -2.60
N THR A 97 -0.95 -5.94 -2.05
CA THR A 97 -2.29 -6.00 -2.63
C THR A 97 -2.71 -4.68 -3.28
N ASP A 98 -1.94 -3.60 -3.07
CA ASP A 98 -2.22 -2.28 -3.64
C ASP A 98 -2.21 -2.33 -5.18
N TRP A 99 -1.31 -3.11 -5.77
CA TRP A 99 -1.21 -3.21 -7.22
C TRP A 99 -2.46 -3.84 -7.86
N VAL A 100 -3.14 -4.75 -7.16
CA VAL A 100 -4.37 -5.39 -7.66
C VAL A 100 -5.47 -4.34 -7.81
N GLY A 101 -5.65 -3.50 -6.78
CA GLY A 101 -6.59 -2.39 -6.83
C GLY A 101 -6.25 -1.38 -7.93
N ALA A 102 -4.97 -1.00 -8.02
CA ALA A 102 -4.49 -0.10 -9.06
C ALA A 102 -4.69 -0.68 -10.47
N TYR A 103 -4.38 -1.97 -10.66
CA TYR A 103 -4.57 -2.67 -11.93
C TYR A 103 -6.04 -2.67 -12.36
N ASN A 104 -6.94 -3.09 -11.47
CA ASN A 104 -8.36 -3.15 -11.77
C ASN A 104 -8.91 -1.76 -12.14
N TYR A 105 -8.54 -0.74 -11.36
CA TYR A 105 -8.96 0.63 -11.63
C TYR A 105 -8.41 1.15 -12.97
N LEU A 106 -7.12 1.03 -13.21
CA LEU A 106 -6.49 1.51 -14.45
C LEU A 106 -7.00 0.76 -15.68
N ASN A 107 -7.29 -0.53 -15.56
CA ASN A 107 -7.81 -1.33 -16.66
C ASN A 107 -9.20 -0.85 -17.14
N MET A 108 -10.03 -0.31 -16.24
CA MET A 108 -11.32 0.28 -16.61
C MET A 108 -11.17 1.50 -17.53
N PHE A 109 -10.05 2.21 -17.43
CA PHE A 109 -9.77 3.44 -18.18
C PHE A 109 -8.65 3.30 -19.21
N LYS A 110 -8.19 2.07 -19.49
CA LYS A 110 -7.03 1.82 -20.36
C LYS A 110 -7.13 2.53 -21.71
N ASN A 111 -8.30 2.52 -22.33
CA ASN A 111 -8.51 3.15 -23.62
C ASN A 111 -8.34 4.69 -23.58
N ASN A 112 -8.66 5.32 -22.46
CA ASN A 112 -8.49 6.76 -22.25
C ASN A 112 -7.03 7.14 -21.97
N LEU A 113 -6.21 6.18 -21.54
CA LEU A 113 -4.80 6.36 -21.17
C LEU A 113 -3.83 6.15 -22.34
N SER A 114 -4.33 5.81 -23.52
CA SER A 114 -3.49 5.51 -24.69
C SER A 114 -2.93 6.76 -25.39
N SER A 115 -3.53 7.93 -25.21
CA SER A 115 -3.19 9.16 -25.95
C SER A 115 -2.03 9.95 -25.34
N SER A 116 -1.77 9.82 -24.05
CA SER A 116 -0.67 10.50 -23.37
C SER A 116 -0.21 9.73 -22.13
N PRO A 117 1.07 9.88 -21.70
CA PRO A 117 1.54 9.22 -20.47
C PRO A 117 0.74 9.64 -19.24
N LEU A 118 0.33 8.65 -18.42
CA LEU A 118 -0.27 8.88 -17.11
C LEU A 118 0.72 9.61 -16.21
N LYS A 119 0.31 10.70 -15.56
CA LYS A 119 1.15 11.43 -14.60
C LYS A 119 0.92 10.84 -13.20
N ILE A 120 1.93 10.20 -12.62
CA ILE A 120 1.85 9.63 -11.27
C ILE A 120 2.51 10.62 -10.31
N LEU A 121 1.73 11.19 -9.39
CA LEU A 121 2.27 12.08 -8.36
C LEU A 121 2.78 11.27 -7.17
N GLY A 122 4.03 11.49 -6.81
CA GLY A 122 4.72 10.80 -5.72
C GLY A 122 5.51 9.57 -6.17
N ASN A 123 6.41 9.10 -5.31
CA ASN A 123 7.27 7.93 -5.56
C ASN A 123 7.41 7.04 -4.30
N GLY A 124 6.36 7.00 -3.47
CA GLY A 124 6.27 6.16 -2.28
C GLY A 124 5.79 4.74 -2.59
N GLY A 125 5.57 3.94 -1.55
CA GLY A 125 5.20 2.53 -1.70
C GLY A 125 3.94 2.28 -2.52
N PHE A 126 2.89 3.12 -2.38
CA PHE A 126 1.68 3.01 -3.20
C PHE A 126 1.94 3.36 -4.67
N SER A 127 2.71 4.44 -4.93
CA SER A 127 3.11 4.81 -6.30
C SER A 127 3.86 3.68 -7.01
N LYS A 128 4.72 2.94 -6.31
CA LYS A 128 5.41 1.77 -6.87
C LYS A 128 4.46 0.66 -7.30
N ALA A 129 3.40 0.42 -6.52
CA ALA A 129 2.35 -0.54 -6.87
C ALA A 129 1.55 -0.09 -8.11
N VAL A 130 1.24 1.21 -8.22
CA VAL A 130 0.61 1.81 -9.42
C VAL A 130 1.50 1.68 -10.64
N GLN A 131 2.81 1.94 -10.52
CA GLN A 131 3.79 1.75 -11.61
C GLN A 131 3.82 0.30 -12.08
N TYR A 132 3.81 -0.66 -11.16
CA TYR A 132 3.75 -2.08 -11.49
C TYR A 132 2.48 -2.43 -12.26
N ALA A 133 1.32 -1.92 -11.83
CA ALA A 133 0.05 -2.09 -12.54
C ALA A 133 0.09 -1.47 -13.95
N CYS A 134 0.68 -0.27 -14.09
CA CYS A 134 0.89 0.35 -15.40
C CYS A 134 1.75 -0.53 -16.33
N ASN A 135 2.83 -1.10 -15.82
CA ASN A 135 3.71 -1.99 -16.59
C ASN A 135 2.96 -3.24 -17.08
N LEU A 136 2.13 -3.86 -16.23
CA LEU A 136 1.30 -5.01 -16.60
C LEU A 136 0.25 -4.67 -17.67
N LEU A 137 -0.26 -3.43 -17.66
CA LEU A 137 -1.26 -2.94 -18.62
C LEU A 137 -0.64 -2.28 -19.86
N GLU A 138 0.69 -2.19 -19.92
CA GLU A 138 1.43 -1.49 -20.98
C GLU A 138 1.06 0.01 -21.09
N ILE A 139 0.65 0.62 -19.97
CA ILE A 139 0.35 2.04 -19.87
C ILE A 139 1.63 2.82 -19.69
N LYS A 140 1.90 3.77 -20.59
CA LYS A 140 3.02 4.72 -20.45
C LYS A 140 2.75 5.68 -19.30
N TYR A 141 3.73 5.93 -18.44
CA TYR A 141 3.59 6.86 -17.32
C TYR A 141 4.83 7.72 -17.12
N GLN A 142 4.64 8.83 -16.40
CA GLN A 142 5.69 9.71 -15.92
C GLN A 142 5.50 9.95 -14.43
N ILE A 143 6.59 9.79 -13.65
CA ILE A 143 6.57 10.03 -12.20
C ILE A 143 6.92 11.49 -11.95
N ILE A 144 6.09 12.17 -11.15
CA ILE A 144 6.34 13.53 -10.66
C ILE A 144 6.72 13.43 -9.20
N LYS A 145 8.00 13.59 -8.89
CA LYS A 145 8.54 13.53 -7.53
C LYS A 145 8.28 14.83 -6.77
N ARG A 146 8.42 14.81 -5.44
CA ARG A 146 8.17 15.97 -4.56
C ARG A 146 8.97 17.22 -4.97
N ASN A 147 10.21 17.07 -5.40
CA ASN A 147 11.03 18.18 -5.88
C ASN A 147 10.61 18.78 -7.23
N GLN A 148 9.62 18.19 -7.88
CA GLN A 148 9.05 18.61 -9.17
C GLN A 148 7.61 19.14 -9.01
N TRP A 149 7.13 19.38 -7.80
CA TRP A 149 5.74 19.78 -7.56
C TRP A 149 5.39 21.17 -8.08
N ASN A 150 6.38 22.03 -8.32
CA ASN A 150 6.20 23.28 -9.05
C ASN A 150 5.68 23.09 -10.48
N LEU A 151 5.83 21.89 -11.04
CA LEU A 151 5.31 21.55 -12.38
C LEU A 151 3.83 21.14 -12.36
N VAL A 152 3.29 20.77 -11.20
CA VAL A 152 1.93 20.18 -11.09
C VAL A 152 0.85 21.09 -11.70
N PRO A 153 0.83 22.42 -11.49
CA PRO A 153 -0.17 23.30 -12.10
C PRO A 153 -0.13 23.35 -13.64
N GLN A 154 0.97 22.91 -14.24
CA GLN A 154 1.19 22.94 -15.69
C GLN A 154 0.98 21.57 -16.34
N LEU A 155 0.73 20.52 -15.55
CA LEU A 155 0.53 19.18 -16.07
C LEU A 155 -0.77 19.11 -16.87
N LYS A 156 -0.67 18.50 -18.06
CA LYS A 156 -1.82 18.19 -18.91
C LYS A 156 -2.04 16.68 -18.96
N GLY A 157 -3.29 16.27 -19.13
CA GLY A 157 -3.68 14.87 -19.24
C GLY A 157 -4.16 14.27 -17.93
N ILE A 158 -4.13 12.95 -17.81
CA ILE A 158 -4.66 12.23 -16.66
C ILE A 158 -3.59 12.14 -15.57
N ILE A 159 -3.99 12.48 -14.35
CA ILE A 159 -3.14 12.48 -13.16
C ILE A 159 -3.64 11.42 -12.19
N PHE A 160 -2.73 10.57 -11.70
CA PHE A 160 -2.97 9.63 -10.62
C PHE A 160 -2.22 10.11 -9.38
N ASN A 161 -2.96 10.62 -8.38
CA ASN A 161 -2.36 11.12 -7.15
C ASN A 161 -2.08 9.97 -6.18
N CYS A 162 -0.79 9.68 -5.93
CA CYS A 162 -0.31 8.69 -4.96
C CYS A 162 0.25 9.35 -3.68
N THR A 163 -0.12 10.59 -3.41
CA THR A 163 0.33 11.35 -2.24
C THR A 163 -0.82 11.59 -1.27
N PRO A 164 -0.53 11.89 0.01
CA PRO A 164 -1.57 12.25 0.98
C PRO A 164 -2.05 13.70 0.82
N VAL A 165 -1.56 14.43 -0.19
CA VAL A 165 -1.93 15.82 -0.42
C VAL A 165 -3.09 15.88 -1.41
N ASP A 166 -4.16 16.55 -1.03
CA ASP A 166 -5.28 16.84 -1.91
C ASP A 166 -4.91 18.04 -2.80
N PHE A 167 -4.91 17.82 -4.10
CA PHE A 167 -4.77 18.90 -5.07
C PHE A 167 -6.15 19.26 -5.61
N PHE A 168 -6.64 20.44 -5.27
CA PHE A 168 -7.77 21.04 -5.96
C PHE A 168 -7.23 21.84 -7.15
N PHE A 169 -7.43 21.33 -8.35
CA PHE A 169 -7.18 22.09 -9.55
C PHE A 169 -8.47 22.85 -9.87
N PHE A 170 -8.41 24.17 -9.77
CA PHE A 170 -9.44 25.08 -10.26
C PHE A 170 -9.12 25.49 -11.69
#